data_2a4b37ec83a08a3d310c66ff07f6b7eb
#
_entry.id   2a4b37ec83a08a3d310c66ff07f6b7eb
#
_cell.length_a   1.000
_cell.length_b   1.000
_cell.length_c   1.000
_cell.angle_alpha   90.00
_cell.angle_beta   90.00
_cell.angle_gamma   90.00
#
_symmetry.space_group_name_H-M   'P 1'
#
loop_
_entity.id
_entity.type
_entity.pdbx_description
1 polymer ?
#
loop_
_entity_poly.entity_id
_entity_poly.type
_entity_poly.pdbx_seq_one_letter_code
_entity_poly.pdbx_strand_id
1 'polypeptide(L)'
;MDWDKASVELSKKLDPKHVKGRTQGGSQVQYIEGWHAIAEANRIFGYGEWTRETVELRQLGDPREVSGKIRVEYLARVRITVAGVVRDGCGFGQGIDKDVGQAHESAVKEAETDAMKRALMTFGNPFGLALYDKSRENVGENVDDGAVAEAVGCFDKADTLEAANGIWRDLPAPLKADQRVIDAAKAAKARNKPQVAA
;
A
#
# COMPACT_ATOMS: atom_id res chain seq x y z
N MET A 1 9.11 -18.79 -4.34
CA MET A 1 8.44 -17.74 -3.52
C MET A 1 8.47 -18.12 -2.05
N ASP A 2 8.92 -17.22 -1.18
CA ASP A 2 8.94 -17.38 0.29
C ASP A 2 7.79 -16.54 0.87
N TRP A 3 6.68 -17.21 1.24
CA TRP A 3 5.48 -16.54 1.73
C TRP A 3 5.66 -15.90 3.10
N ASP A 4 6.56 -16.39 3.95
CA ASP A 4 6.80 -15.79 5.27
C ASP A 4 7.44 -14.42 5.11
N LYS A 5 8.47 -14.31 4.27
CA LYS A 5 9.08 -13.02 3.92
C LYS A 5 8.12 -12.09 3.19
N ALA A 6 7.36 -12.62 2.23
CA ALA A 6 6.38 -11.82 1.51
C ALA A 6 5.29 -11.28 2.43
N SER A 7 4.80 -12.06 3.39
CA SER A 7 3.77 -11.64 4.35
C SER A 7 4.22 -10.48 5.21
N VAL A 8 5.49 -10.46 5.63
CA VAL A 8 6.09 -9.32 6.33
C VAL A 8 6.03 -8.06 5.45
N GLU A 9 6.46 -8.17 4.19
CA GLU A 9 6.43 -7.04 3.25
C GLU A 9 5.00 -6.57 2.93
N LEU A 10 4.07 -7.51 2.74
CA LEU A 10 2.67 -7.22 2.43
C LEU A 10 1.90 -6.56 3.58
N SER A 11 2.32 -6.78 4.81
CA SER A 11 1.74 -6.17 6.01
C SER A 11 2.29 -4.76 6.30
N LYS A 12 3.40 -4.35 5.68
CA LYS A 12 3.98 -3.02 5.86
C LYS A 12 2.99 -1.92 5.50
N LYS A 13 3.12 -0.78 6.13
CA LYS A 13 2.29 0.39 5.83
C LYS A 13 2.57 0.89 4.41
N LEU A 14 1.53 1.40 3.76
CA LEU A 14 1.65 2.10 2.48
C LEU A 14 2.32 3.46 2.72
N ASP A 15 3.49 3.69 2.10
CA ASP A 15 4.21 4.96 2.20
C ASP A 15 3.39 6.10 1.57
N PRO A 16 3.11 7.18 2.31
CA PRO A 16 2.30 8.30 1.82
C PRO A 16 2.81 8.94 0.53
N LYS A 17 4.12 8.86 0.25
CA LYS A 17 4.70 9.43 -1.00
C LYS A 17 4.15 8.77 -2.27
N HIS A 18 3.65 7.53 -2.17
CA HIS A 18 3.06 6.78 -3.28
C HIS A 18 1.54 6.95 -3.39
N VAL A 19 0.93 7.65 -2.42
CA VAL A 19 -0.50 7.97 -2.45
C VAL A 19 -0.73 9.23 -3.27
N LYS A 20 -1.57 9.11 -4.30
CA LYS A 20 -2.04 10.23 -5.12
C LYS A 20 -3.50 10.52 -4.83
N GLY A 21 -3.89 11.78 -5.02
CA GLY A 21 -5.26 12.22 -4.89
C GLY A 21 -5.83 12.74 -6.20
N ARG A 22 -7.09 12.47 -6.46
CA ARG A 22 -7.85 13.11 -7.55
C ARG A 22 -9.27 13.43 -7.10
N THR A 23 -9.87 14.45 -7.70
CA THR A 23 -11.31 14.71 -7.53
C THR A 23 -12.09 13.89 -8.55
N GLN A 24 -13.05 13.10 -8.08
CA GLN A 24 -13.91 12.30 -8.94
C GLN A 24 -15.35 12.40 -8.42
N GLY A 25 -16.29 12.86 -9.26
CA GLY A 25 -17.68 13.03 -8.86
C GLY A 25 -17.90 13.94 -7.65
N GLY A 26 -17.05 14.96 -7.46
CA GLY A 26 -17.10 15.87 -6.31
C GLY A 26 -16.45 15.35 -5.03
N SER A 27 -15.97 14.10 -5.01
CA SER A 27 -15.29 13.49 -3.87
C SER A 27 -13.78 13.39 -4.10
N GLN A 28 -13.00 13.52 -3.03
CA GLN A 28 -11.56 13.25 -3.07
C GLN A 28 -11.32 11.75 -2.98
N VAL A 29 -10.67 11.20 -4.01
CA VAL A 29 -10.31 9.77 -4.09
C VAL A 29 -8.80 9.65 -4.02
N GLN A 30 -8.32 8.80 -3.13
CA GLN A 30 -6.90 8.45 -3.03
C GLN A 30 -6.64 7.13 -3.73
N TYR A 31 -5.49 7.03 -4.39
CA TYR A 31 -5.09 5.83 -5.14
C TYR A 31 -3.57 5.71 -5.23
N ILE A 32 -3.09 4.53 -5.62
CA ILE A 32 -1.71 4.31 -6.06
C ILE A 32 -1.66 4.25 -7.58
N GLU A 33 -0.54 4.67 -8.16
CA GLU A 33 -0.33 4.60 -9.61
C GLU A 33 -0.04 3.16 -10.06
N GLY A 34 -0.42 2.81 -11.30
CA GLY A 34 -0.24 1.45 -11.82
C GLY A 34 1.22 1.00 -11.87
N TRP A 35 2.14 1.90 -12.23
CA TRP A 35 3.58 1.59 -12.24
C TRP A 35 4.10 1.22 -10.86
N HIS A 36 3.62 1.89 -9.80
CA HIS A 36 3.99 1.59 -8.43
C HIS A 36 3.52 0.19 -8.02
N ALA A 37 2.28 -0.17 -8.35
CA ALA A 37 1.76 -1.51 -8.07
C ALA A 37 2.60 -2.61 -8.75
N ILE A 38 3.04 -2.40 -9.99
CA ILE A 38 3.92 -3.33 -10.70
C ILE A 38 5.32 -3.38 -10.05
N ALA A 39 5.88 -2.23 -9.68
CA ALA A 39 7.18 -2.17 -9.02
C ALA A 39 7.18 -2.90 -7.67
N GLU A 40 6.12 -2.72 -6.87
CA GLU A 40 5.95 -3.44 -5.61
C GLU A 40 5.75 -4.95 -5.82
N ALA A 41 4.99 -5.37 -6.84
CA ALA A 41 4.85 -6.78 -7.19
C ALA A 41 6.20 -7.42 -7.54
N ASN A 42 7.01 -6.74 -8.34
CA ASN A 42 8.36 -7.18 -8.68
C ASN A 42 9.29 -7.21 -7.45
N ARG A 43 9.18 -6.23 -6.56
CA ARG A 43 9.99 -6.15 -5.33
C ARG A 43 9.63 -7.24 -4.33
N ILE A 44 8.34 -7.47 -4.09
CA ILE A 44 7.85 -8.38 -3.05
C ILE A 44 7.86 -9.83 -3.53
N PHE A 45 7.38 -10.06 -4.75
CA PHE A 45 7.22 -11.41 -5.29
C PHE A 45 8.44 -11.89 -6.08
N GLY A 46 9.18 -10.97 -6.72
CA GLY A 46 10.26 -11.28 -7.69
C GLY A 46 9.75 -11.20 -9.14
N TYR A 47 10.64 -10.80 -10.06
CA TYR A 47 10.31 -10.54 -11.47
C TYR A 47 9.73 -11.73 -12.23
N GLY A 48 10.07 -12.96 -11.86
CA GLY A 48 9.62 -14.18 -12.53
C GLY A 48 8.61 -15.01 -11.74
N GLU A 49 8.19 -14.54 -10.57
CA GLU A 49 7.41 -15.34 -9.62
C GLU A 49 5.91 -15.02 -9.64
N TRP A 50 5.50 -14.08 -10.46
CA TRP A 50 4.10 -13.74 -10.64
C TRP A 50 3.74 -13.53 -12.10
N THR A 51 2.46 -13.75 -12.43
CA THR A 51 1.92 -13.57 -13.77
C THR A 51 0.70 -12.68 -13.74
N ARG A 52 0.48 -11.95 -14.87
CA ARG A 52 -0.71 -11.16 -15.13
C ARG A 52 -1.37 -11.65 -16.42
N GLU A 53 -2.65 -11.89 -16.36
CA GLU A 53 -3.47 -12.28 -17.50
C GLU A 53 -4.73 -11.42 -17.57
N THR A 54 -5.05 -10.85 -18.74
CA THR A 54 -6.34 -10.22 -18.99
C THR A 54 -7.32 -11.32 -19.40
N VAL A 55 -8.13 -11.78 -18.44
CA VAL A 55 -9.06 -12.91 -18.61
C VAL A 55 -10.31 -12.49 -19.41
N GLU A 56 -10.71 -11.23 -19.27
CA GLU A 56 -11.85 -10.65 -19.99
C GLU A 56 -11.56 -9.18 -20.27
N LEU A 57 -11.88 -8.77 -21.50
CA LEU A 57 -11.93 -7.37 -21.89
C LEU A 57 -13.17 -7.18 -22.76
N ARG A 58 -14.12 -6.38 -22.27
CA ARG A 58 -15.43 -6.23 -22.93
C ARG A 58 -15.86 -4.77 -23.00
N GLN A 59 -16.24 -4.34 -24.19
CA GLN A 59 -16.85 -3.03 -24.38
C GLN A 59 -18.28 -3.01 -23.78
N LEU A 60 -18.64 -1.93 -23.11
CA LEU A 60 -19.95 -1.73 -22.49
C LEU A 60 -20.82 -0.81 -23.35
N GLY A 61 -21.63 -1.44 -24.19
CA GLY A 61 -22.49 -0.73 -25.14
C GLY A 61 -21.74 -0.11 -26.34
N ASP A 62 -22.47 0.59 -27.18
CA ASP A 62 -21.89 1.24 -28.34
C ASP A 62 -21.22 2.58 -28.01
N PRO A 63 -20.25 3.02 -28.83
CA PRO A 63 -19.68 4.36 -28.69
C PRO A 63 -20.77 5.44 -28.75
N ARG A 64 -20.69 6.42 -27.88
CA ARG A 64 -21.68 7.51 -27.78
C ARG A 64 -21.01 8.86 -28.02
N GLU A 65 -21.66 9.72 -28.77
CA GLU A 65 -21.22 11.12 -28.89
C GLU A 65 -21.66 11.91 -27.65
N VAL A 66 -20.70 12.61 -27.03
CA VAL A 66 -20.93 13.48 -25.88
C VAL A 66 -20.15 14.78 -26.11
N SER A 67 -20.87 15.89 -26.33
CA SER A 67 -20.24 17.22 -26.53
C SER A 67 -19.20 17.26 -27.67
N GLY A 68 -19.48 16.61 -28.78
CA GLY A 68 -18.60 16.55 -29.97
C GLY A 68 -17.37 15.65 -29.80
N LYS A 69 -17.39 14.75 -28.83
CA LYS A 69 -16.40 13.70 -28.61
C LYS A 69 -17.04 12.35 -28.52
N ILE A 70 -16.31 11.32 -28.90
CA ILE A 70 -16.74 9.93 -28.74
C ILE A 70 -16.38 9.45 -27.33
N ARG A 71 -17.37 8.90 -26.66
CA ARG A 71 -17.23 8.23 -25.35
C ARG A 71 -17.38 6.73 -25.53
N VAL A 72 -16.42 5.98 -25.02
CA VAL A 72 -16.45 4.51 -24.98
C VAL A 72 -16.14 4.03 -23.57
N GLU A 73 -16.63 2.85 -23.22
CA GLU A 73 -16.52 2.29 -21.90
C GLU A 73 -16.14 0.80 -21.99
N TYR A 74 -15.23 0.37 -21.13
CA TYR A 74 -14.76 -1.02 -21.06
C TYR A 74 -14.79 -1.56 -19.65
N LEU A 75 -15.08 -2.85 -19.54
CA LEU A 75 -14.85 -3.67 -18.37
C LEU A 75 -13.67 -4.61 -18.65
N ALA A 76 -12.73 -4.69 -17.73
CA ALA A 76 -11.67 -5.69 -17.76
C ALA A 76 -11.74 -6.57 -16.52
N ARG A 77 -11.37 -7.84 -16.67
CA ARG A 77 -11.04 -8.75 -15.56
C ARG A 77 -9.61 -9.22 -15.74
N VAL A 78 -8.78 -8.90 -14.77
CA VAL A 78 -7.36 -9.27 -14.74
C VAL A 78 -7.13 -10.27 -13.62
N ARG A 79 -6.40 -11.32 -13.96
CA ARG A 79 -5.92 -12.35 -13.04
C ARG A 79 -4.47 -12.12 -12.70
N ILE A 80 -4.15 -12.18 -11.42
CA ILE A 80 -2.79 -12.21 -10.89
C ILE A 80 -2.59 -13.57 -10.23
N THR A 81 -1.51 -14.24 -10.59
CA THR A 81 -1.10 -15.51 -9.98
C THR A 81 0.29 -15.36 -9.39
N VAL A 82 0.45 -15.69 -8.11
CA VAL A 82 1.72 -15.66 -7.37
C VAL A 82 1.90 -17.01 -6.68
N ALA A 83 2.87 -17.80 -7.11
CA ALA A 83 3.15 -19.12 -6.51
C ALA A 83 1.89 -19.97 -6.30
N GLY A 84 1.00 -20.02 -7.30
CA GLY A 84 -0.26 -20.77 -7.26
C GLY A 84 -1.44 -20.06 -6.59
N VAL A 85 -1.22 -18.97 -5.87
CA VAL A 85 -2.30 -18.14 -5.31
C VAL A 85 -2.88 -17.23 -6.39
N VAL A 86 -4.17 -17.39 -6.66
CA VAL A 86 -4.90 -16.67 -7.73
C VAL A 86 -5.76 -15.56 -7.13
N ARG A 87 -5.70 -14.37 -7.71
CA ARG A 87 -6.58 -13.23 -7.40
C ARG A 87 -7.09 -12.59 -8.68
N ASP A 88 -8.39 -12.41 -8.80
CA ASP A 88 -9.02 -11.68 -9.90
C ASP A 88 -9.45 -10.28 -9.42
N GLY A 89 -9.28 -9.30 -10.30
CA GLY A 89 -9.80 -7.95 -10.11
C GLY A 89 -10.59 -7.52 -11.33
N CYS A 90 -11.71 -6.83 -11.13
CA CYS A 90 -12.50 -6.21 -12.20
C CYS A 90 -12.27 -4.71 -12.19
N GLY A 91 -12.05 -4.13 -13.36
CA GLY A 91 -11.81 -2.71 -13.54
C GLY A 91 -12.71 -2.12 -14.63
N PHE A 92 -13.01 -0.85 -14.47
CA PHE A 92 -13.77 -0.06 -15.43
C PHE A 92 -12.86 1.01 -16.01
N GLY A 93 -12.98 1.24 -17.33
CA GLY A 93 -12.28 2.30 -18.04
C GLY A 93 -13.21 3.07 -18.95
N GLN A 94 -12.98 4.39 -19.04
CA GLN A 94 -13.71 5.29 -19.90
C GLN A 94 -12.74 6.12 -20.72
N GLY A 95 -12.94 6.13 -22.01
CA GLY A 95 -12.21 7.01 -22.94
C GLY A 95 -13.14 8.04 -23.55
N ILE A 96 -12.70 9.28 -23.64
CA ILE A 96 -13.43 10.37 -24.26
C ILE A 96 -12.47 11.15 -25.15
N ASP A 97 -12.59 11.03 -26.47
CA ASP A 97 -11.76 11.75 -27.44
C ASP A 97 -12.55 12.09 -28.72
N LYS A 98 -12.03 13.03 -29.53
CA LYS A 98 -12.55 13.28 -30.87
C LYS A 98 -12.19 12.15 -31.82
N ASP A 99 -11.01 11.56 -31.64
CA ASP A 99 -10.56 10.37 -32.36
C ASP A 99 -11.09 9.12 -31.64
N VAL A 100 -11.83 8.31 -32.37
CA VAL A 100 -12.45 7.09 -31.84
C VAL A 100 -11.40 6.08 -31.37
N GLY A 101 -10.27 5.97 -32.08
CA GLY A 101 -9.19 5.07 -31.72
C GLY A 101 -8.54 5.47 -30.38
N GLN A 102 -8.30 6.78 -30.18
CA GLN A 102 -7.78 7.31 -28.92
C GLN A 102 -8.76 7.11 -27.74
N ALA A 103 -10.08 7.25 -28.01
CA ALA A 103 -11.08 6.98 -26.99
C ALA A 103 -11.05 5.49 -26.57
N HIS A 104 -10.97 4.56 -27.52
CA HIS A 104 -10.84 3.13 -27.22
C HIS A 104 -9.54 2.80 -26.49
N GLU A 105 -8.40 3.31 -26.97
CA GLU A 105 -7.11 3.09 -26.34
C GLU A 105 -7.09 3.53 -24.86
N SER A 106 -7.60 4.72 -24.57
CA SER A 106 -7.67 5.26 -23.22
C SER A 106 -8.55 4.41 -22.31
N ALA A 107 -9.75 4.03 -22.79
CA ALA A 107 -10.69 3.21 -22.03
C ALA A 107 -10.14 1.82 -21.70
N VAL A 108 -9.49 1.15 -22.66
CA VAL A 108 -8.88 -0.16 -22.47
C VAL A 108 -7.74 -0.09 -21.46
N LYS A 109 -6.83 0.86 -21.61
CA LYS A 109 -5.70 1.05 -20.69
C LYS A 109 -6.17 1.33 -19.25
N GLU A 110 -7.19 2.15 -19.08
CA GLU A 110 -7.77 2.45 -17.78
C GLU A 110 -8.42 1.21 -17.17
N ALA A 111 -9.26 0.48 -17.92
CA ALA A 111 -9.94 -0.73 -17.45
C ALA A 111 -8.96 -1.80 -16.98
N GLU A 112 -7.94 -2.11 -17.79
CA GLU A 112 -6.94 -3.12 -17.46
C GLU A 112 -6.07 -2.70 -16.25
N THR A 113 -5.69 -1.42 -16.17
CA THR A 113 -4.88 -0.91 -15.05
C THR A 113 -5.67 -0.92 -13.75
N ASP A 114 -6.95 -0.54 -13.76
CA ASP A 114 -7.82 -0.60 -12.58
C ASP A 114 -8.06 -2.04 -12.15
N ALA A 115 -8.34 -2.95 -13.09
CA ALA A 115 -8.51 -4.38 -12.81
C ALA A 115 -7.26 -5.00 -12.18
N MET A 116 -6.08 -4.73 -12.74
CA MET A 116 -4.80 -5.20 -12.21
C MET A 116 -4.56 -4.70 -10.77
N LYS A 117 -4.76 -3.40 -10.53
CA LYS A 117 -4.59 -2.82 -9.18
C LYS A 117 -5.56 -3.44 -8.17
N ARG A 118 -6.80 -3.71 -8.56
CA ARG A 118 -7.79 -4.37 -7.70
C ARG A 118 -7.42 -5.82 -7.37
N ALA A 119 -6.85 -6.56 -8.31
CA ALA A 119 -6.33 -7.90 -8.04
C ALA A 119 -5.15 -7.84 -7.07
N LEU A 120 -4.15 -6.98 -7.34
CA LEU A 120 -2.95 -6.82 -6.49
C LEU A 120 -3.30 -6.31 -5.08
N MET A 121 -4.25 -5.39 -4.95
CA MET A 121 -4.68 -4.84 -3.66
C MET A 121 -5.06 -5.91 -2.63
N THR A 122 -5.59 -7.03 -3.09
CA THR A 122 -6.00 -8.14 -2.20
C THR A 122 -4.84 -8.89 -1.56
N PHE A 123 -3.60 -8.63 -1.99
CA PHE A 123 -2.40 -9.18 -1.35
C PHE A 123 -1.94 -8.38 -0.15
N GLY A 124 -2.14 -7.05 -0.10
CA GLY A 124 -1.71 -6.30 1.07
C GLY A 124 -1.64 -4.77 0.91
N ASN A 125 -1.21 -4.12 1.99
CA ASN A 125 -1.18 -2.67 2.12
C ASN A 125 -0.36 -1.94 1.06
N PRO A 126 0.84 -2.41 0.64
CA PRO A 126 1.64 -1.75 -0.39
C PRO A 126 0.92 -1.61 -1.74
N PHE A 127 -0.05 -2.48 -2.00
CA PHE A 127 -0.88 -2.43 -3.21
C PHE A 127 -2.14 -1.56 -3.08
N GLY A 128 -2.25 -0.77 -2.01
CA GLY A 128 -3.35 0.17 -1.79
C GLY A 128 -4.50 -0.35 -0.95
N LEU A 129 -4.42 -1.56 -0.36
CA LEU A 129 -5.41 -2.06 0.60
C LEU A 129 -5.62 -1.07 1.75
N ALA A 130 -4.54 -0.47 2.26
CA ALA A 130 -4.57 0.54 3.31
C ALA A 130 -5.44 1.77 2.99
N LEU A 131 -5.74 2.04 1.72
CA LEU A 131 -6.57 3.17 1.31
C LEU A 131 -8.06 2.92 1.48
N TYR A 132 -8.48 1.66 1.67
CA TYR A 132 -9.88 1.28 1.92
C TYR A 132 -10.24 1.31 3.40
N ASP A 133 -9.25 1.33 4.28
CA ASP A 133 -9.47 1.55 5.71
C ASP A 133 -9.66 3.05 5.99
N LYS A 134 -10.80 3.40 6.60
CA LYS A 134 -11.15 4.78 6.95
C LYS A 134 -10.24 5.34 8.05
N SER A 135 -9.71 4.52 8.93
CA SER A 135 -8.80 4.92 10.01
C SER A 135 -7.43 5.35 9.47
N ARG A 136 -7.04 4.85 8.31
CA ARG A 136 -5.71 5.10 7.68
C ARG A 136 -4.52 4.66 8.54
N GLU A 137 -4.71 3.76 9.47
CA GLU A 137 -3.65 3.27 10.37
C GLU A 137 -2.50 2.61 9.61
N ASN A 138 -2.82 2.00 8.45
CA ASN A 138 -1.86 1.34 7.58
C ASN A 138 -1.30 2.23 6.45
N VAL A 139 -1.49 3.56 6.53
CA VAL A 139 -0.81 4.56 5.69
C VAL A 139 0.16 5.32 6.56
N GLY A 140 1.46 5.27 6.24
CA GLY A 140 2.49 5.91 7.06
C GLY A 140 3.89 5.46 6.68
N GLU A 141 4.88 6.05 7.30
CA GLU A 141 6.27 5.64 7.12
C GLU A 141 6.51 4.29 7.80
N ASN A 142 7.22 3.41 7.10
CA ASN A 142 7.74 2.17 7.68
C ASN A 142 9.07 2.49 8.38
N VAL A 143 9.20 2.02 9.58
CA VAL A 143 10.44 2.15 10.33
C VAL A 143 11.34 0.98 9.98
N ASP A 144 12.63 1.24 9.81
CA ASP A 144 13.64 0.21 9.58
C ASP A 144 13.71 -0.74 10.78
N ASP A 145 13.60 -2.05 10.54
CA ASP A 145 13.58 -3.04 11.60
C ASP A 145 14.93 -3.09 12.36
N GLY A 146 16.05 -2.78 11.69
CA GLY A 146 17.35 -2.66 12.33
C GLY A 146 17.40 -1.47 13.29
N ALA A 147 16.87 -0.32 12.88
CA ALA A 147 16.77 0.86 13.75
C ALA A 147 15.83 0.62 14.94
N VAL A 148 14.74 -0.14 14.75
CA VAL A 148 13.86 -0.56 15.86
C VAL A 148 14.60 -1.47 16.83
N ALA A 149 15.31 -2.49 16.33
CA ALA A 149 16.06 -3.41 17.17
C ALA A 149 17.16 -2.69 17.96
N GLU A 150 17.85 -1.72 17.34
CA GLU A 150 18.85 -0.88 18.01
C GLU A 150 18.21 -0.05 19.12
N ALA A 151 17.09 0.63 18.84
CA ALA A 151 16.36 1.43 19.83
C ALA A 151 15.88 0.58 21.01
N VAL A 152 15.31 -0.61 20.74
CA VAL A 152 14.90 -1.57 21.78
C VAL A 152 16.10 -1.99 22.62
N GLY A 153 17.23 -2.35 21.97
CA GLY A 153 18.47 -2.72 22.67
C GLY A 153 19.04 -1.60 23.53
N CYS A 154 18.86 -0.33 23.15
CA CYS A 154 19.22 0.80 23.99
C CYS A 154 18.36 0.88 25.26
N PHE A 155 17.05 0.65 25.16
CA PHE A 155 16.16 0.60 26.32
C PHE A 155 16.43 -0.60 27.23
N ASP A 156 16.81 -1.75 26.69
CA ASP A 156 17.15 -2.94 27.47
C ASP A 156 18.40 -2.71 28.33
N LYS A 157 19.34 -1.91 27.85
CA LYS A 157 20.56 -1.55 28.52
C LYS A 157 20.42 -0.36 29.46
N ALA A 158 19.31 0.38 29.40
CA ALA A 158 19.09 1.52 30.29
C ALA A 158 18.92 1.07 31.74
N ASP A 159 19.83 1.47 32.62
CA ASP A 159 19.92 1.11 34.04
C ASP A 159 19.37 2.18 34.99
N THR A 160 19.00 3.35 34.44
CA THR A 160 18.40 4.44 35.21
C THR A 160 17.16 5.02 34.46
N LEU A 161 16.27 5.63 35.26
CA LEU A 161 15.11 6.34 34.68
C LEU A 161 15.53 7.53 33.80
N GLU A 162 16.63 8.20 34.20
CA GLU A 162 17.19 9.33 33.45
C GLU A 162 17.72 8.87 32.09
N ALA A 163 18.47 7.77 32.04
CA ALA A 163 18.95 7.16 30.80
C ALA A 163 17.79 6.79 29.87
N ALA A 164 16.75 6.11 30.38
CA ALA A 164 15.57 5.74 29.58
C ALA A 164 14.82 6.98 29.03
N ASN A 165 14.73 8.06 29.81
CA ASN A 165 14.11 9.31 29.35
C ASN A 165 15.00 10.03 28.31
N GLY A 166 16.32 9.99 28.46
CA GLY A 166 17.27 10.52 27.48
C GLY A 166 17.11 9.83 26.13
N ILE A 167 17.17 8.48 26.12
CA ILE A 167 16.96 7.67 24.91
C ILE A 167 15.64 8.07 24.23
N TRP A 168 14.54 8.09 24.96
CA TRP A 168 13.24 8.45 24.40
C TRP A 168 13.21 9.84 23.80
N ARG A 169 13.82 10.84 24.46
CA ARG A 169 13.85 12.22 23.98
C ARG A 169 14.56 12.33 22.64
N ASP A 170 15.67 11.61 22.47
CA ASP A 170 16.57 11.76 21.33
C ASP A 170 16.17 10.86 20.12
N LEU A 171 15.20 9.94 20.29
CA LEU A 171 14.68 9.12 19.21
C LEU A 171 13.95 9.95 18.14
N PRO A 172 14.11 9.60 16.83
CA PRO A 172 13.29 10.12 15.75
C PRO A 172 11.80 9.83 15.92
N ALA A 173 10.94 10.72 15.40
CA ALA A 173 9.50 10.58 15.51
C ALA A 173 8.95 9.23 14.99
N PRO A 174 9.41 8.68 13.85
CA PRO A 174 8.93 7.37 13.37
C PRO A 174 9.20 6.24 14.36
N LEU A 175 10.39 6.20 15.00
CA LEU A 175 10.72 5.22 16.03
C LEU A 175 9.87 5.37 17.29
N LYS A 176 9.54 6.61 17.68
CA LYS A 176 8.62 6.88 18.80
C LYS A 176 7.19 6.41 18.55
N ALA A 177 6.80 6.22 17.29
CA ALA A 177 5.49 5.73 16.91
C ALA A 177 5.43 4.19 16.78
N ASP A 178 6.58 3.49 16.78
CA ASP A 178 6.63 2.02 16.71
C ASP A 178 6.26 1.39 18.05
N GLN A 179 5.31 0.45 18.03
CA GLN A 179 4.80 -0.17 19.27
C GLN A 179 5.88 -0.94 20.03
N ARG A 180 6.82 -1.58 19.34
CA ARG A 180 7.94 -2.33 19.95
C ARG A 180 8.85 -1.40 20.77
N VAL A 181 9.12 -0.21 20.23
CA VAL A 181 9.92 0.82 20.89
C VAL A 181 9.16 1.42 22.08
N ILE A 182 7.86 1.67 21.94
CA ILE A 182 6.99 2.15 23.02
C ILE A 182 6.99 1.16 24.20
N ASP A 183 6.86 -0.13 23.91
CA ASP A 183 6.79 -1.17 24.94
C ASP A 183 8.16 -1.35 25.64
N ALA A 184 9.27 -1.31 24.89
CA ALA A 184 10.61 -1.32 25.46
C ALA A 184 10.86 -0.11 26.37
N ALA A 185 10.44 1.09 25.93
CA ALA A 185 10.55 2.30 26.74
C ALA A 185 9.74 2.23 28.04
N LYS A 186 8.50 1.71 27.97
CA LYS A 186 7.66 1.48 29.16
C LYS A 186 8.31 0.48 30.12
N ALA A 187 8.81 -0.64 29.59
CA ALA A 187 9.49 -1.65 30.39
C ALA A 187 10.73 -1.11 31.09
N ALA A 188 11.58 -0.34 30.36
CA ALA A 188 12.76 0.29 30.94
C ALA A 188 12.40 1.28 32.07
N LYS A 189 11.38 2.11 31.85
CA LYS A 189 10.90 3.06 32.88
C LYS A 189 10.31 2.34 34.09
N ALA A 190 9.60 1.24 33.90
CA ALA A 190 9.00 0.46 35.00
C ALA A 190 10.11 -0.20 35.83
N ARG A 191 11.14 -0.78 35.18
CA ARG A 191 12.28 -1.43 35.84
C ARG A 191 13.09 -0.48 36.69
N ASN A 192 13.24 0.78 36.23
CA ASN A 192 14.07 1.80 36.85
C ASN A 192 13.29 2.80 37.70
N LYS A 193 12.03 2.55 38.03
CA LYS A 193 11.28 3.37 39.00
C LYS A 193 11.88 3.23 40.39
N PRO A 194 12.14 4.36 41.13
CA PRO A 194 12.50 4.27 42.52
C PRO A 194 11.48 3.48 43.31
N GLN A 195 11.89 2.44 44.03
CA GLN A 195 11.00 1.79 45.00
C GLN A 195 10.72 2.83 46.09
N VAL A 196 9.47 3.28 46.18
CA VAL A 196 9.03 4.08 47.33
C VAL A 196 9.09 3.15 48.52
N ALA A 197 10.07 3.39 49.42
CA ALA A 197 10.15 2.68 50.69
C ALA A 197 8.86 2.96 51.46
N ALA A 198 8.14 1.86 51.81
CA ALA A 198 6.95 1.92 52.62
C ALA A 198 7.30 2.26 54.08
#